data_e0156465bee8aa18e8386f8fddd59e5e
#
_entry.id   e0156465bee8aa18e8386f8fddd59e5e
#
_cell.length_a   1.000
_cell.length_b   1.000
_cell.length_c   1.000
_cell.angle_alpha   90.00
_cell.angle_beta   90.00
_cell.angle_gamma   90.00
#
_symmetry.space_group_name_H-M   'P 1'
#
loop_
_entity.id
_entity.type
_entity.pdbx_description
1 polymer ?
#
loop_
_entity_poly.entity_id
_entity_poly.type
_entity_poly.pdbx_seq_one_letter_code
_entity_poly.pdbx_strand_id
1 'polypeptide(L)'
;MDLLVVVPHPDDESFGAGGALLLAKEAGLRTGVLTLTRGEAGRTLGLCPPEALPEVRLQELRRAAEILGVDYLEALSFPNALPQEGVEAPRGAATGRGLSDHPEAEGAIRERLLALRPRFVLTFPPDGINGHPDHVAASRYALKAAQGLAQVVYFVRPEGPLPVTHRLRLPEWALARKLQALAQHKTQALSVLAFMERHPQRLWTETFHLLGASGLREGPWW
;
A
#
# COMPACT_ATOMS: atom_id res chain seq x y z
N MET A 1 -18.23 -0.81 3.90
CA MET A 1 -16.94 -0.51 3.20
C MET A 1 -16.86 -1.37 1.97
N ASP A 2 -16.47 -0.81 0.81
CA ASP A 2 -16.34 -1.62 -0.40
C ASP A 2 -14.90 -2.08 -0.62
N LEU A 3 -13.94 -1.18 -0.48
CA LEU A 3 -12.53 -1.44 -0.66
C LEU A 3 -11.71 -0.95 0.54
N LEU A 4 -10.94 -1.83 1.16
CA LEU A 4 -9.95 -1.48 2.18
C LEU A 4 -8.56 -1.84 1.66
N VAL A 5 -7.70 -0.84 1.56
CA VAL A 5 -6.26 -1.03 1.27
C VAL A 5 -5.55 -1.27 2.60
N VAL A 6 -4.84 -2.40 2.71
CA VAL A 6 -4.04 -2.77 3.91
C VAL A 6 -2.58 -2.86 3.49
N VAL A 7 -1.76 -1.95 3.98
CA VAL A 7 -0.34 -1.80 3.59
C VAL A 7 0.54 -1.54 4.80
N PRO A 8 1.83 -1.88 4.76
CA PRO A 8 2.71 -1.67 5.91
C PRO A 8 3.07 -0.21 6.15
N HIS A 9 3.34 0.60 5.11
CA HIS A 9 3.92 1.93 5.31
C HIS A 9 3.05 3.05 4.72
N PRO A 10 3.10 4.25 5.30
CA PRO A 10 2.60 5.46 4.65
C PRO A 10 3.38 5.73 3.36
N ASP A 11 2.75 5.69 2.22
CA ASP A 11 3.13 5.86 0.81
C ASP A 11 2.73 4.67 -0.08
N ASP A 12 2.71 3.46 0.45
CA ASP A 12 2.36 2.24 -0.29
C ASP A 12 0.96 2.30 -0.93
N GLU A 13 0.00 2.95 -0.26
CA GLU A 13 -1.37 3.15 -0.77
C GLU A 13 -1.37 3.97 -2.07
N SER A 14 -0.53 5.00 -2.13
CA SER A 14 -0.42 5.88 -3.29
C SER A 14 0.32 5.21 -4.44
N PHE A 15 1.36 4.42 -4.16
CA PHE A 15 2.11 3.66 -5.15
C PHE A 15 1.29 2.53 -5.77
N GLY A 16 0.70 1.69 -4.92
CA GLY A 16 0.08 0.42 -5.33
C GLY A 16 -1.39 0.53 -5.70
N ALA A 17 -2.12 1.46 -5.09
CA ALA A 17 -3.58 1.51 -5.11
C ALA A 17 -4.17 2.89 -5.38
N GLY A 18 -3.35 3.93 -5.60
CA GLY A 18 -3.85 5.30 -5.73
C GLY A 18 -4.88 5.47 -6.84
N GLY A 19 -4.65 4.84 -8.00
CA GLY A 19 -5.61 4.85 -9.10
C GLY A 19 -6.87 4.04 -8.78
N ALA A 20 -6.73 2.86 -8.18
CA ALA A 20 -7.87 2.04 -7.77
C ALA A 20 -8.76 2.78 -6.76
N LEU A 21 -8.18 3.46 -5.76
CA LEU A 21 -8.91 4.27 -4.78
C LEU A 21 -9.70 5.40 -5.47
N LEU A 22 -9.06 6.13 -6.39
CA LEU A 22 -9.69 7.22 -7.14
C LEU A 22 -10.86 6.73 -8.01
N LEU A 23 -10.67 5.63 -8.76
CA LEU A 23 -11.72 5.08 -9.61
C LEU A 23 -12.85 4.43 -8.80
N ALA A 24 -12.55 3.79 -7.66
CA ALA A 24 -13.56 3.28 -6.75
C ALA A 24 -14.40 4.43 -6.17
N LYS A 25 -13.78 5.53 -5.78
CA LYS A 25 -14.47 6.72 -5.29
C LYS A 25 -15.36 7.35 -6.35
N GLU A 26 -14.88 7.47 -7.58
CA GLU A 26 -15.68 7.96 -8.74
C GLU A 26 -16.89 7.06 -9.01
N ALA A 27 -16.75 5.75 -8.80
CA ALA A 27 -17.85 4.79 -8.90
C ALA A 27 -18.82 4.83 -7.70
N GLY A 28 -18.66 5.76 -6.75
CA GLY A 28 -19.50 5.90 -5.57
C GLY A 28 -19.25 4.88 -4.47
N LEU A 29 -18.12 4.15 -4.53
CA LEU A 29 -17.75 3.16 -3.53
C LEU A 29 -17.11 3.81 -2.29
N ARG A 30 -17.31 3.19 -1.14
CA ARG A 30 -16.66 3.59 0.12
C ARG A 30 -15.30 2.91 0.22
N THR A 31 -14.26 3.75 0.34
CA THR A 31 -12.86 3.31 0.36
C THR A 31 -12.19 3.58 1.69
N GLY A 32 -11.19 2.77 2.03
CA GLY A 32 -10.40 2.95 3.25
C GLY A 32 -8.94 2.56 3.04
N VAL A 33 -8.08 3.12 3.90
CA VAL A 33 -6.66 2.79 4.00
C VAL A 33 -6.33 2.48 5.46
N LEU A 34 -5.67 1.34 5.66
CA LEU A 34 -5.09 0.91 6.92
C LEU A 34 -3.60 0.69 6.71
N THR A 35 -2.76 1.54 7.32
CA THR A 35 -1.32 1.28 7.39
C THR A 35 -0.96 0.60 8.69
N LEU A 36 -0.01 -0.35 8.66
CA LEU A 36 0.32 -1.16 9.83
C LEU A 36 1.43 -0.55 10.69
N THR A 37 2.28 0.26 10.09
CA THR A 37 3.36 1.02 10.76
C THR A 37 3.19 2.51 10.50
N ARG A 38 4.00 3.33 11.14
CA ARG A 38 4.11 4.77 10.86
C ARG A 38 5.33 5.11 10.02
N GLY A 39 6.09 4.09 9.57
CA GLY A 39 7.23 4.25 8.70
C GLY A 39 8.43 4.93 9.39
N GLU A 40 8.60 4.72 10.70
CA GLU A 40 9.61 5.34 11.55
C GLU A 40 11.05 5.00 11.16
N ALA A 41 11.28 3.87 10.47
CA ALA A 41 12.58 3.49 9.95
C ALA A 41 12.93 4.14 8.58
N GLY A 42 12.05 5.01 8.07
CA GLY A 42 12.26 5.70 6.82
C GLY A 42 13.33 6.79 6.89
N ARG A 43 13.56 7.44 5.75
CA ARG A 43 14.49 8.57 5.64
C ARG A 43 13.78 9.88 5.98
N THR A 44 14.47 10.77 6.68
CA THR A 44 13.95 12.12 6.96
C THR A 44 14.21 13.10 5.81
N LEU A 45 15.19 12.84 4.97
CA LEU A 45 15.72 13.73 3.94
C LEU A 45 16.05 15.16 4.46
N GLY A 46 16.32 15.29 5.76
CA GLY A 46 16.57 16.58 6.41
C GLY A 46 15.33 17.43 6.64
N LEU A 47 14.12 16.89 6.41
CA LEU A 47 12.85 17.63 6.57
C LEU A 47 12.37 17.66 8.02
N CYS A 48 12.85 16.73 8.85
CA CYS A 48 12.53 16.65 10.27
C CYS A 48 13.64 15.90 11.02
N PRO A 49 13.72 16.02 12.36
CA PRO A 49 14.54 15.14 13.15
C PRO A 49 13.97 13.72 13.17
N PRO A 50 14.81 12.66 13.35
CA PRO A 50 14.39 11.26 13.25
C PRO A 50 13.20 10.90 14.14
N GLU A 51 13.16 11.40 15.35
CA GLU A 51 12.08 11.14 16.33
C GLU A 51 10.72 11.73 15.91
N ALA A 52 10.71 12.74 15.06
CA ALA A 52 9.50 13.35 14.52
C ALA A 52 8.99 12.67 13.24
N LEU A 53 9.79 11.79 12.63
CA LEU A 53 9.47 11.17 11.34
C LEU A 53 8.13 10.44 11.34
N PRO A 54 7.75 9.64 12.35
CA PRO A 54 6.47 8.94 12.36
C PRO A 54 5.27 9.88 12.25
N GLU A 55 5.31 11.01 12.94
CA GLU A 55 4.22 11.98 12.91
C GLU A 55 4.21 12.76 11.59
N VAL A 56 5.38 13.11 11.05
CA VAL A 56 5.49 13.76 9.74
C VAL A 56 4.91 12.86 8.66
N ARG A 57 5.27 11.57 8.62
CA ARG A 57 4.74 10.60 7.65
C ARG A 57 3.24 10.38 7.79
N LEU A 58 2.73 10.40 9.03
CA LEU A 58 1.29 10.33 9.26
C LEU A 58 0.54 11.54 8.69
N GLN A 59 1.11 12.75 8.79
CA GLN A 59 0.55 13.95 8.18
C GLN A 59 0.63 13.90 6.64
N GLU A 60 1.71 13.40 6.09
CA GLU A 60 1.86 13.16 4.64
C GLU A 60 0.78 12.19 4.14
N LEU A 61 0.58 11.08 4.85
CA LEU A 61 -0.46 10.09 4.56
C LEU A 61 -1.87 10.69 4.60
N ARG A 62 -2.18 11.53 5.61
CA ARG A 62 -3.50 12.19 5.71
C ARG A 62 -3.78 13.07 4.48
N ARG A 63 -2.78 13.86 4.04
CA ARG A 63 -2.92 14.72 2.85
C ARG A 63 -3.05 13.89 1.56
N ALA A 64 -2.31 12.80 1.45
CA ALA A 64 -2.44 11.89 0.31
C ALA A 64 -3.84 11.24 0.30
N ALA A 65 -4.33 10.76 1.44
CA ALA A 65 -5.66 10.17 1.58
C ALA A 65 -6.79 11.15 1.23
N GLU A 66 -6.69 12.42 1.61
CA GLU A 66 -7.63 13.48 1.21
C GLU A 66 -7.67 13.65 -0.31
N ILE A 67 -6.50 13.68 -0.99
CA ILE A 67 -6.41 13.78 -2.44
C ILE A 67 -7.02 12.55 -3.12
N LEU A 68 -6.79 11.36 -2.57
CA LEU A 68 -7.35 10.10 -3.07
C LEU A 68 -8.85 9.93 -2.76
N GLY A 69 -9.43 10.78 -1.91
CA GLY A 69 -10.84 10.75 -1.54
C GLY A 69 -11.20 9.58 -0.62
N VAL A 70 -10.27 9.15 0.22
CA VAL A 70 -10.44 8.02 1.15
C VAL A 70 -11.44 8.37 2.25
N ASP A 71 -12.41 7.47 2.50
CA ASP A 71 -13.47 7.68 3.50
C ASP A 71 -13.04 7.23 4.91
N TYR A 72 -12.08 6.32 5.01
CA TYR A 72 -11.55 5.81 6.26
C TYR A 72 -10.02 5.72 6.20
N LEU A 73 -9.35 6.30 7.18
CA LEU A 73 -7.90 6.26 7.32
C LEU A 73 -7.51 5.91 8.75
N GLU A 74 -6.72 4.86 8.91
CA GLU A 74 -6.09 4.51 10.18
C GLU A 74 -4.64 4.11 9.94
N ALA A 75 -3.75 4.55 10.85
CA ALA A 75 -2.38 4.09 10.93
C ALA A 75 -2.15 3.42 12.29
N LEU A 76 -1.80 2.14 12.27
CA LEU A 76 -1.34 1.42 13.45
C LEU A 76 0.11 1.84 13.77
N SER A 77 0.67 1.27 14.82
CA SER A 77 2.02 1.61 15.29
C SER A 77 2.87 0.37 15.55
N PHE A 78 2.70 -0.67 14.69
CA PHE A 78 3.63 -1.80 14.71
C PHE A 78 5.00 -1.35 14.26
N PRO A 79 6.09 -1.95 14.80
CA PRO A 79 7.43 -1.59 14.40
C PRO A 79 7.70 -1.86 12.92
N ASN A 80 8.43 -0.95 12.31
CA ASN A 80 8.91 -1.03 10.95
C ASN A 80 10.26 -1.77 10.91
N ALA A 81 10.49 -2.57 9.90
CA ALA A 81 11.77 -3.23 9.72
C ALA A 81 12.91 -2.20 9.52
N LEU A 82 13.98 -2.36 10.30
CA LEU A 82 15.13 -1.47 10.26
C LEU A 82 16.05 -1.81 9.08
N PRO A 83 16.73 -0.81 8.48
CA PRO A 83 17.83 -1.06 7.56
C PRO A 83 18.93 -1.89 8.24
N GLN A 84 19.61 -2.76 7.50
CA GLN A 84 20.75 -3.51 8.01
C GLN A 84 21.90 -2.55 8.31
N GLU A 85 22.43 -2.58 9.56
CA GLU A 85 23.60 -1.79 9.92
C GLU A 85 24.82 -2.19 9.07
N GLY A 86 25.56 -1.19 8.57
CA GLY A 86 26.83 -1.39 7.87
C GLY A 86 26.74 -1.76 6.40
N VAL A 87 25.54 -1.86 5.84
CA VAL A 87 25.35 -2.03 4.40
C VAL A 87 24.70 -0.76 3.86
N GLU A 88 25.34 -0.10 2.89
CA GLU A 88 24.56 0.74 1.96
C GLU A 88 23.62 -0.20 1.24
N ALA A 89 22.51 -0.51 1.90
CA ALA A 89 21.59 -1.50 1.40
C ALA A 89 21.02 -1.03 0.07
N PRO A 90 21.04 -1.87 -0.97
CA PRO A 90 20.19 -1.65 -2.12
C PRO A 90 18.76 -1.41 -1.62
N ARG A 91 18.07 -0.45 -2.18
CA ARG A 91 16.70 -0.09 -1.80
C ARG A 91 15.84 -1.36 -1.67
N GLY A 92 15.33 -1.64 -0.47
CA GLY A 92 14.51 -2.80 -0.17
C GLY A 92 15.15 -3.87 0.71
N ALA A 93 16.45 -3.80 1.01
CA ALA A 93 17.09 -4.71 1.96
C ALA A 93 16.89 -4.18 3.39
N ALA A 94 15.72 -4.41 3.96
CA ALA A 94 15.54 -4.33 5.41
C ALA A 94 15.81 -5.72 5.99
N THR A 95 16.52 -5.78 7.09
CA THR A 95 16.80 -7.03 7.79
C THR A 95 16.19 -6.99 9.17
N GLY A 96 15.39 -8.01 9.48
CA GLY A 96 14.96 -8.42 10.81
C GLY A 96 14.26 -7.36 11.67
N ARG A 97 13.42 -7.81 12.58
CA ARG A 97 12.72 -7.06 13.64
C ARG A 97 11.89 -5.86 13.15
N GLY A 98 10.86 -6.15 12.40
CA GLY A 98 9.82 -5.22 12.03
C GLY A 98 8.47 -5.90 12.16
N LEU A 99 7.55 -5.55 11.31
CA LEU A 99 6.19 -6.11 11.29
C LEU A 99 6.17 -7.65 11.27
N SER A 100 7.19 -8.30 10.68
CA SER A 100 7.28 -9.77 10.62
C SER A 100 7.33 -10.45 11.99
N ASP A 101 7.82 -9.78 13.03
CA ASP A 101 7.96 -10.28 14.38
C ASP A 101 6.73 -10.00 15.26
N HIS A 102 5.69 -9.39 14.67
CA HIS A 102 4.46 -8.98 15.33
C HIS A 102 3.23 -9.70 14.79
N PRO A 103 3.06 -11.02 15.10
CA PRO A 103 1.92 -11.81 14.60
C PRO A 103 0.56 -11.27 15.08
N GLU A 104 0.52 -10.51 16.16
CA GLU A 104 -0.69 -9.83 16.66
C GLU A 104 -1.25 -8.80 15.66
N ALA A 105 -0.47 -8.36 14.68
CA ALA A 105 -0.94 -7.50 13.59
C ALA A 105 -2.06 -8.18 12.77
N GLU A 106 -2.05 -9.51 12.63
CA GLU A 106 -3.13 -10.27 12.01
C GLU A 106 -4.47 -10.05 12.76
N GLY A 107 -4.44 -10.15 14.09
CA GLY A 107 -5.61 -9.91 14.94
C GLY A 107 -6.11 -8.47 14.85
N ALA A 108 -5.18 -7.50 14.84
CA ALA A 108 -5.51 -6.09 14.69
C ALA A 108 -6.16 -5.78 13.34
N ILE A 109 -5.68 -6.35 12.23
CA ILE A 109 -6.32 -6.25 10.93
C ILE A 109 -7.72 -6.87 10.97
N ARG A 110 -7.84 -8.11 11.50
CA ARG A 110 -9.12 -8.82 11.56
C ARG A 110 -10.19 -8.04 12.33
N GLU A 111 -9.84 -7.40 13.41
CA GLU A 111 -10.75 -6.53 14.18
C GLU A 111 -11.34 -5.42 13.30
N ARG A 112 -10.49 -4.73 12.50
CA ARG A 112 -10.94 -3.68 11.56
C ARG A 112 -11.81 -4.26 10.45
N LEU A 113 -11.48 -5.46 9.93
CA LEU A 113 -12.30 -6.12 8.92
C LEU A 113 -13.69 -6.47 9.45
N LEU A 114 -13.81 -6.93 10.69
CA LEU A 114 -15.10 -7.21 11.34
C LEU A 114 -15.92 -5.93 11.54
N ALA A 115 -15.29 -4.82 11.92
CA ALA A 115 -15.96 -3.53 12.14
C ALA A 115 -16.37 -2.86 10.82
N LEU A 116 -15.48 -2.83 9.83
CA LEU A 116 -15.67 -2.11 8.56
C LEU A 116 -16.41 -2.92 7.51
N ARG A 117 -16.34 -4.26 7.58
CA ARG A 117 -16.96 -5.23 6.65
C ARG A 117 -16.67 -4.90 5.17
N PRO A 118 -15.39 -4.80 4.77
CA PRO A 118 -15.06 -4.52 3.39
C PRO A 118 -15.44 -5.70 2.49
N ARG A 119 -15.87 -5.41 1.25
CA ARG A 119 -16.06 -6.45 0.23
C ARG A 119 -14.72 -6.97 -0.27
N PHE A 120 -13.77 -6.04 -0.44
CA PHE A 120 -12.42 -6.33 -0.95
C PHE A 120 -11.36 -5.79 -0.01
N VAL A 121 -10.31 -6.58 0.20
CA VAL A 121 -9.05 -6.18 0.83
C VAL A 121 -7.97 -6.17 -0.24
N LEU A 122 -7.39 -5.00 -0.48
CA LEU A 122 -6.28 -4.82 -1.42
C LEU A 122 -4.97 -4.71 -0.64
N THR A 123 -4.00 -5.56 -0.96
CA THR A 123 -2.73 -5.60 -0.25
C THR A 123 -1.58 -6.05 -1.15
N PHE A 124 -0.39 -6.21 -0.59
CA PHE A 124 0.80 -6.73 -1.28
C PHE A 124 0.63 -8.21 -1.67
N PRO A 125 1.27 -8.67 -2.76
CA PRO A 125 1.39 -10.09 -3.06
C PRO A 125 2.33 -10.79 -2.06
N PRO A 126 2.33 -12.14 -2.01
CA PRO A 126 3.15 -12.90 -1.05
C PRO A 126 4.65 -12.64 -1.11
N ASP A 127 5.19 -12.24 -2.27
CA ASP A 127 6.59 -11.86 -2.45
C ASP A 127 6.90 -10.42 -2.02
N GLY A 128 5.87 -9.65 -1.60
CA GLY A 128 6.01 -8.25 -1.19
C GLY A 128 6.48 -7.32 -2.33
N ILE A 129 6.38 -7.75 -3.60
CA ILE A 129 6.88 -7.08 -4.81
C ILE A 129 8.42 -6.99 -4.87
N ASN A 130 9.07 -6.55 -3.82
CA ASN A 130 10.52 -6.29 -3.76
C ASN A 130 11.21 -7.09 -2.66
N GLY A 131 10.49 -8.01 -1.98
CA GLY A 131 11.02 -8.81 -0.88
C GLY A 131 11.16 -8.07 0.43
N HIS A 132 10.64 -6.85 0.57
CA HIS A 132 10.68 -6.11 1.84
C HIS A 132 9.97 -6.91 2.94
N PRO A 133 10.60 -7.17 4.12
CA PRO A 133 10.02 -8.01 5.16
C PRO A 133 8.64 -7.56 5.62
N ASP A 134 8.41 -6.25 5.77
CA ASP A 134 7.11 -5.71 6.16
C ASP A 134 6.05 -5.89 5.08
N HIS A 135 6.41 -5.82 3.78
CA HIS A 135 5.46 -6.08 2.68
C HIS A 135 5.02 -7.54 2.67
N VAL A 136 5.97 -8.47 2.86
CA VAL A 136 5.69 -9.91 2.96
C VAL A 136 4.83 -10.20 4.19
N ALA A 137 5.14 -9.59 5.34
CA ALA A 137 4.36 -9.74 6.57
C ALA A 137 2.95 -9.19 6.41
N ALA A 138 2.80 -7.98 5.86
CA ALA A 138 1.49 -7.36 5.61
C ALA A 138 0.61 -8.22 4.69
N SER A 139 1.19 -8.76 3.60
CA SER A 139 0.51 -9.71 2.72
C SER A 139 -0.03 -10.92 3.48
N ARG A 140 0.83 -11.57 4.24
CA ARG A 140 0.49 -12.77 5.02
C ARG A 140 -0.60 -12.51 6.05
N TYR A 141 -0.48 -11.41 6.81
CA TYR A 141 -1.45 -11.05 7.84
C TYR A 141 -2.79 -10.61 7.26
N ALA A 142 -2.78 -9.79 6.20
CA ALA A 142 -4.00 -9.36 5.54
C ALA A 142 -4.76 -10.54 4.91
N LEU A 143 -4.05 -11.48 4.25
CA LEU A 143 -4.65 -12.68 3.68
C LEU A 143 -5.35 -13.53 4.76
N LYS A 144 -4.66 -13.81 5.87
CA LYS A 144 -5.23 -14.61 6.97
C LYS A 144 -6.38 -13.89 7.66
N ALA A 145 -6.22 -12.60 7.95
CA ALA A 145 -7.27 -11.81 8.58
C ALA A 145 -8.55 -11.72 7.73
N ALA A 146 -8.42 -11.72 6.39
CA ALA A 146 -9.54 -11.62 5.46
C ALA A 146 -10.29 -12.95 5.24
N GLN A 147 -9.78 -14.09 5.72
CA GLN A 147 -10.42 -15.39 5.53
C GLN A 147 -11.84 -15.39 6.07
N GLY A 148 -12.81 -15.71 5.20
CA GLY A 148 -14.24 -15.74 5.50
C GLY A 148 -14.88 -14.35 5.69
N LEU A 149 -14.16 -13.25 5.49
CA LEU A 149 -14.66 -11.89 5.69
C LEU A 149 -14.67 -11.04 4.40
N ALA A 150 -13.65 -11.15 3.55
CA ALA A 150 -13.50 -10.32 2.36
C ALA A 150 -12.76 -11.08 1.26
N GLN A 151 -12.96 -10.65 0.00
CA GLN A 151 -12.14 -11.11 -1.12
C GLN A 151 -10.80 -10.37 -1.12
N VAL A 152 -9.71 -11.11 -1.34
CA VAL A 152 -8.36 -10.52 -1.37
C VAL A 152 -7.95 -10.21 -2.80
N VAL A 153 -7.40 -9.03 -2.98
CA VAL A 153 -6.81 -8.53 -4.22
C VAL A 153 -5.37 -8.15 -3.93
N TYR A 154 -4.46 -8.57 -4.78
CA TYR A 154 -3.06 -8.16 -4.71
C TYR A 154 -2.76 -7.13 -5.79
N PHE A 155 -2.08 -6.05 -5.45
CA PHE A 155 -1.43 -5.26 -6.49
C PHE A 155 -0.16 -5.96 -6.92
N VAL A 156 -0.03 -6.23 -8.22
CA VAL A 156 1.03 -7.09 -8.76
C VAL A 156 1.83 -6.38 -9.86
N ARG A 157 2.99 -6.91 -10.17
CA ARG A 157 3.75 -6.52 -11.35
C ARG A 157 3.39 -7.44 -12.50
N PRO A 158 3.31 -6.94 -13.76
CA PRO A 158 3.07 -7.80 -14.92
C PRO A 158 4.08 -8.94 -15.06
N GLU A 159 5.33 -8.67 -14.68
CA GLU A 159 6.46 -9.61 -14.69
C GLU A 159 6.63 -10.38 -13.36
N GLY A 160 5.70 -10.23 -12.43
CA GLY A 160 5.73 -10.89 -11.13
C GLY A 160 5.29 -12.36 -11.19
N PRO A 161 5.37 -13.07 -10.05
CA PRO A 161 5.04 -14.50 -9.99
C PRO A 161 3.53 -14.78 -10.07
N LEU A 162 2.68 -13.81 -9.74
CA LEU A 162 1.23 -13.96 -9.86
C LEU A 162 0.71 -13.38 -11.18
N PRO A 163 -0.25 -14.05 -11.84
CA PRO A 163 -0.83 -13.55 -13.08
C PRO A 163 -1.63 -12.26 -12.83
N VAL A 164 -1.59 -11.35 -13.79
CA VAL A 164 -2.48 -10.19 -13.81
C VAL A 164 -3.89 -10.66 -14.19
N THR A 165 -4.87 -10.43 -13.33
CA THR A 165 -6.27 -10.73 -13.61
C THR A 165 -7.09 -9.48 -13.94
N HIS A 166 -6.64 -8.32 -13.47
CA HIS A 166 -7.28 -7.03 -13.76
C HIS A 166 -6.24 -5.96 -14.06
N ARG A 167 -6.53 -5.14 -15.06
CA ARG A 167 -5.70 -4.01 -15.45
C ARG A 167 -6.55 -2.75 -15.45
N LEU A 168 -6.17 -1.76 -14.63
CA LEU A 168 -6.78 -0.44 -14.60
C LEU A 168 -5.92 0.56 -15.37
N ARG A 169 -6.43 1.05 -16.49
CA ARG A 169 -5.83 2.19 -17.17
C ARG A 169 -6.44 3.47 -16.59
N LEU A 170 -5.59 4.34 -16.06
CA LEU A 170 -6.04 5.56 -15.41
C LEU A 170 -6.36 6.64 -16.45
N PRO A 171 -7.53 7.28 -16.37
CA PRO A 171 -7.79 8.49 -17.12
C PRO A 171 -6.87 9.61 -16.62
N GLU A 172 -6.68 10.63 -17.42
CA GLU A 172 -5.73 11.73 -17.15
C GLU A 172 -5.97 12.39 -15.79
N TRP A 173 -7.23 12.64 -15.42
CA TRP A 173 -7.57 13.23 -14.12
C TRP A 173 -7.14 12.34 -12.94
N ALA A 174 -7.30 11.02 -13.06
CA ALA A 174 -6.90 10.09 -12.00
C ALA A 174 -5.39 9.98 -11.88
N LEU A 175 -4.68 9.97 -13.02
CA LEU A 175 -3.22 10.08 -13.03
C LEU A 175 -2.75 11.37 -12.34
N ALA A 176 -3.32 12.52 -12.70
CA ALA A 176 -2.94 13.80 -12.10
C ALA A 176 -3.14 13.79 -10.57
N ARG A 177 -4.26 13.26 -10.09
CA ARG A 177 -4.53 13.12 -8.64
C ARG A 177 -3.61 12.12 -7.96
N LYS A 178 -3.32 10.99 -8.58
CA LYS A 178 -2.35 10.01 -8.07
C LYS A 178 -0.96 10.64 -7.90
N LEU A 179 -0.50 11.41 -8.88
CA LEU A 179 0.77 12.15 -8.79
C LEU A 179 0.76 13.18 -7.67
N GLN A 180 -0.34 13.90 -7.48
CA GLN A 180 -0.51 14.83 -6.36
C GLN A 180 -0.46 14.12 -5.01
N ALA A 181 -1.06 12.93 -4.87
CA ALA A 181 -0.99 12.13 -3.66
C ALA A 181 0.43 11.63 -3.38
N LEU A 182 1.11 11.08 -4.38
CA LEU A 182 2.53 10.68 -4.28
C LEU A 182 3.43 11.84 -3.85
N ALA A 183 3.18 13.06 -4.34
CA ALA A 183 3.94 14.25 -3.99
C ALA A 183 3.75 14.73 -2.54
N GLN A 184 2.72 14.21 -1.82
CA GLN A 184 2.56 14.50 -0.39
C GLN A 184 3.58 13.77 0.48
N HIS A 185 4.07 12.61 0.04
CA HIS A 185 5.07 11.82 0.75
C HIS A 185 6.48 12.39 0.58
N LYS A 186 6.69 13.62 1.06
CA LYS A 186 7.91 14.40 0.86
C LYS A 186 9.14 13.74 1.46
N THR A 187 9.00 13.13 2.64
CA THR A 187 10.07 12.37 3.28
C THR A 187 10.48 11.14 2.46
N GLN A 188 9.63 10.69 1.54
CA GLN A 188 9.86 9.56 0.63
C GLN A 188 10.09 10.00 -0.82
N ALA A 189 10.37 11.28 -1.07
CA ALA A 189 10.53 11.84 -2.42
C ALA A 189 11.51 11.07 -3.32
N LEU A 190 12.63 10.57 -2.76
CA LEU A 190 13.58 9.76 -3.52
C LEU A 190 12.99 8.41 -3.97
N SER A 191 12.09 7.84 -3.18
CA SER A 191 11.36 6.61 -3.56
C SER A 191 10.34 6.90 -4.66
N VAL A 192 9.64 8.04 -4.57
CA VAL A 192 8.70 8.51 -5.60
C VAL A 192 9.42 8.75 -6.92
N LEU A 193 10.53 9.49 -6.92
CA LEU A 193 11.34 9.73 -8.12
C LEU A 193 11.85 8.43 -8.74
N ALA A 194 12.39 7.54 -7.92
CA ALA A 194 12.88 6.24 -8.41
C ALA A 194 11.77 5.35 -8.99
N PHE A 195 10.55 5.42 -8.45
CA PHE A 195 9.40 4.71 -9.01
C PHE A 195 9.02 5.30 -10.37
N MET A 196 8.94 6.61 -10.49
CA MET A 196 8.62 7.31 -11.74
C MET A 196 9.64 7.01 -12.84
N GLU A 197 10.93 6.99 -12.49
CA GLU A 197 12.02 6.70 -13.41
C GLU A 197 12.01 5.24 -13.90
N ARG A 198 11.85 4.29 -12.97
CA ARG A 198 11.98 2.84 -13.28
C ARG A 198 10.71 2.22 -13.82
N HIS A 199 9.56 2.76 -13.47
CA HIS A 199 8.25 2.19 -13.77
C HIS A 199 7.25 3.21 -14.28
N PRO A 200 7.58 4.05 -15.29
CA PRO A 200 6.71 5.13 -15.75
C PRO A 200 5.32 4.62 -16.20
N GLN A 201 5.26 3.42 -16.80
CA GLN A 201 3.99 2.81 -17.24
C GLN A 201 3.05 2.49 -16.06
N ARG A 202 3.59 2.27 -14.85
CA ARG A 202 2.78 1.99 -13.64
C ARG A 202 2.13 3.24 -13.07
N LEU A 203 2.48 4.41 -13.55
CA LEU A 203 1.75 5.65 -13.25
C LEU A 203 0.38 5.63 -13.94
N TRP A 204 0.33 5.19 -15.20
CA TRP A 204 -0.86 5.15 -16.04
C TRP A 204 -1.70 3.89 -15.90
N THR A 205 -1.07 2.79 -15.47
CA THR A 205 -1.69 1.48 -15.45
C THR A 205 -1.37 0.77 -14.15
N GLU A 206 -2.40 0.43 -13.40
CA GLU A 206 -2.27 -0.42 -12.22
C GLU A 206 -2.72 -1.84 -12.58
N THR A 207 -2.02 -2.83 -12.04
CA THR A 207 -2.28 -4.24 -12.32
C THR A 207 -2.53 -5.01 -11.04
N PHE A 208 -3.54 -5.90 -11.08
CA PHE A 208 -4.04 -6.58 -9.91
C PHE A 208 -4.26 -8.07 -10.18
N HIS A 209 -4.17 -8.84 -9.09
CA HIS A 209 -4.55 -10.24 -9.03
C HIS A 209 -5.68 -10.41 -8.01
N LEU A 210 -6.89 -10.64 -8.49
CA LEU A 210 -8.01 -11.04 -7.64
C LEU A 210 -7.86 -12.53 -7.30
N LEU A 211 -7.72 -12.86 -6.02
CA LEU A 211 -7.51 -14.23 -5.57
C LEU A 211 -8.70 -15.12 -5.98
N GLY A 212 -8.37 -16.23 -6.65
CA GLY A 212 -9.36 -17.16 -7.20
C GLY A 212 -9.89 -16.80 -8.60
N ALA A 213 -9.52 -15.64 -9.16
CA ALA A 213 -9.87 -15.31 -10.54
C ALA A 213 -8.86 -15.86 -11.54
N SER A 214 -9.32 -16.10 -12.76
CA SER A 214 -8.50 -16.50 -13.90
C SER A 214 -8.78 -15.61 -15.10
N GLY A 215 -7.76 -15.49 -15.98
CA GLY A 215 -7.83 -14.66 -17.19
C GLY A 215 -7.71 -13.16 -16.89
N LEU A 216 -7.21 -12.42 -17.89
CA LEU A 216 -7.07 -10.98 -17.82
C LEU A 216 -8.37 -10.28 -18.20
N ARG A 217 -8.76 -9.28 -17.43
CA ARG A 217 -9.87 -8.35 -17.68
C ARG A 217 -9.35 -6.93 -17.66
N GLU A 218 -9.80 -6.12 -18.61
CA GLU A 218 -9.58 -4.68 -18.59
C GLU A 218 -10.67 -4.06 -17.72
N GLY A 219 -10.27 -3.19 -16.79
CA GLY A 219 -11.17 -2.53 -15.84
C GLY A 219 -11.12 -3.08 -14.42
N PRO A 220 -11.97 -2.53 -13.54
CA PRO A 220 -11.99 -2.87 -12.13
C PRO A 220 -12.57 -4.26 -11.83
N TRP A 221 -12.33 -4.74 -10.60
CA TRP A 221 -12.84 -6.05 -10.10
C TRP A 221 -14.11 -5.91 -9.25
N TRP A 222 -14.49 -4.69 -8.88
CA TRP A 222 -15.71 -4.38 -8.09
C TRP A 222 -16.97 -4.24 -8.91
#